data_470a6a6b739ee9285f88fb152c43a817
#
_entry.id   470a6a6b739ee9285f88fb152c43a817
#
_cell.length_a   1.000
_cell.length_b   1.000
_cell.length_c   1.000
_cell.angle_alpha   90.00
_cell.angle_beta   90.00
_cell.angle_gamma   90.00
#
_symmetry.space_group_name_H-M   'P 1'
#
loop_
_entity.id
_entity.type
_entity.pdbx_description
1 polymer ?
#
loop_
_entity_poly.entity_id
_entity_poly.type
_entity_poly.pdbx_seq_one_letter_code
_entity_poly.pdbx_strand_id
1 'polypeptide(L)'
;MKRFHILTVLLLLSWGISAQNHFDIVVVGGNPGGIMAAIAAARQGKTSVILERTQHIGGLPANGLGATDIATREATTGLFMEFTSRIKQYYTERYGKNSQQLKDCSDGFHFEPSVAASIYQDMLNEHKDKITVLLMRQFDAEDQNITLRNGRIESICILNRENGEKELYQGDIFVDATYEGDLGAAAGVPFRVGRESKAEFGEPGAGRTYEYWKSLPASGSTGESDNAVQAYNYRLCLTNDPDNRVLFPKPASYNRNEYVSLIEDVWTGKNTQRAMLKVTDEMMEENRRHIAGGNQTKLPGDSWGIRKLSSIVKLPNQKTDGNNQHAAFISTDLPEENWPWPTSSWEWRDKFAKRLKDYTLGLFWFAQNDPELPEHFRKAMLEWGL
;
A
#
# COMPACT_ATOMS: atom_id res chain seq x y z
N MET A 1 -2.61 55.72 55.81
CA MET A 1 -2.57 55.34 54.39
C MET A 1 -1.62 54.17 54.24
N LYS A 2 -2.14 52.94 54.10
CA LYS A 2 -1.37 51.72 53.90
C LYS A 2 -1.32 51.44 52.40
N ARG A 3 -0.12 51.46 51.80
CA ARG A 3 0.12 51.11 50.41
C ARG A 3 0.14 49.59 50.29
N PHE A 4 -0.84 49.01 49.54
CA PHE A 4 -0.84 47.61 49.10
C PHE A 4 0.07 47.53 47.86
N HIS A 5 1.10 46.72 47.92
CA HIS A 5 1.88 46.31 46.76
C HIS A 5 1.28 45.01 46.21
N ILE A 6 0.70 45.12 45.02
CA ILE A 6 0.24 43.96 44.27
C ILE A 6 1.46 43.37 43.57
N LEU A 7 1.89 42.19 44.01
CA LEU A 7 2.92 41.40 43.39
C LEU A 7 2.28 40.57 42.26
N THR A 8 2.45 41.02 41.03
CA THR A 8 2.01 40.25 39.85
C THR A 8 3.01 39.12 39.59
N VAL A 9 2.64 37.89 39.94
CA VAL A 9 3.40 36.69 39.59
C VAL A 9 3.08 36.33 38.15
N LEU A 10 3.98 36.62 37.22
CA LEU A 10 3.98 36.09 35.84
C LEU A 10 4.33 34.59 35.93
N LEU A 11 3.32 33.73 35.79
CA LEU A 11 3.50 32.31 35.52
C LEU A 11 3.98 32.18 34.05
N LEU A 12 5.27 32.12 33.85
CA LEU A 12 5.85 31.63 32.61
C LEU A 12 5.56 30.10 32.55
N LEU A 13 4.54 29.73 31.83
CA LEU A 13 4.38 28.36 31.37
C LEU A 13 5.54 28.07 30.40
N SER A 14 6.64 27.59 30.95
CA SER A 14 7.68 26.93 30.15
C SER A 14 7.09 25.63 29.62
N TRP A 15 6.63 25.66 28.40
CA TRP A 15 6.42 24.43 27.62
C TRP A 15 7.80 23.77 27.54
N GLY A 16 7.97 22.69 28.28
CA GLY A 16 9.18 21.90 28.22
C GLY A 16 9.33 21.37 26.80
N ILE A 17 10.15 22.06 26.00
CA ILE A 17 10.66 21.49 24.76
C ILE A 17 11.59 20.38 25.24
N SER A 18 11.15 19.13 25.04
CA SER A 18 11.95 17.94 25.28
C SER A 18 13.25 18.03 24.49
N ALA A 19 14.29 17.37 24.98
CA ALA A 19 15.65 17.41 24.47
C ALA A 19 15.69 17.44 22.93
N GLN A 20 16.44 18.42 22.42
CA GLN A 20 16.65 18.67 21.01
C GLN A 20 17.33 17.45 20.38
N ASN A 21 16.54 16.61 19.66
CA ASN A 21 17.05 15.44 18.96
C ASN A 21 17.69 15.89 17.63
N HIS A 22 19.01 16.05 17.61
CA HIS A 22 19.77 16.39 16.41
C HIS A 22 20.43 15.14 15.84
N PHE A 23 20.23 14.91 14.52
CA PHE A 23 20.82 13.82 13.76
C PHE A 23 21.49 14.36 12.49
N ASP A 24 22.49 13.66 11.95
CA ASP A 24 22.99 14.00 10.62
C ASP A 24 21.85 13.86 9.59
N ILE A 25 20.96 12.85 9.75
CA ILE A 25 19.85 12.61 8.82
C ILE A 25 18.56 12.32 9.57
N VAL A 26 17.49 13.01 9.21
CA VAL A 26 16.12 12.76 9.67
C VAL A 26 15.32 12.18 8.52
N VAL A 27 14.83 10.96 8.68
CA VAL A 27 14.03 10.22 7.68
C VAL A 27 12.58 10.16 8.12
N VAL A 28 11.67 10.70 7.32
CA VAL A 28 10.23 10.60 7.55
C VAL A 28 9.66 9.49 6.70
N GLY A 29 9.23 8.40 7.36
CA GLY A 29 8.74 7.18 6.74
C GLY A 29 9.72 6.00 6.83
N GLY A 30 9.26 4.92 7.46
CA GLY A 30 10.00 3.67 7.65
C GLY A 30 9.78 2.65 6.52
N ASN A 31 9.57 3.11 5.29
CA ASN A 31 9.46 2.27 4.11
C ASN A 31 10.85 1.85 3.56
N PRO A 32 10.94 1.01 2.52
CA PRO A 32 12.23 0.55 2.00
C PRO A 32 13.18 1.69 1.63
N GLY A 33 12.67 2.77 1.05
CA GLY A 33 13.50 3.94 0.67
C GLY A 33 14.14 4.59 1.89
N GLY A 34 13.35 4.83 2.94
CA GLY A 34 13.84 5.41 4.20
C GLY A 34 14.83 4.51 4.94
N ILE A 35 14.54 3.21 5.00
CA ILE A 35 15.44 2.20 5.60
C ILE A 35 16.80 2.21 4.87
N MET A 36 16.77 2.14 3.55
CA MET A 36 18.01 2.08 2.76
C MET A 36 18.80 3.39 2.83
N ALA A 37 18.13 4.54 2.91
CA ALA A 37 18.79 5.83 3.12
C ALA A 37 19.53 5.87 4.47
N ALA A 38 18.86 5.41 5.55
CA ALA A 38 19.48 5.35 6.88
C ALA A 38 20.67 4.37 6.93
N ILE A 39 20.55 3.18 6.32
CA ILE A 39 21.65 2.20 6.24
C ILE A 39 22.83 2.75 5.44
N ALA A 40 22.57 3.39 4.29
CA ALA A 40 23.62 4.00 3.47
C ALA A 40 24.36 5.10 4.24
N ALA A 41 23.64 5.90 5.02
CA ALA A 41 24.21 6.92 5.89
C ALA A 41 25.08 6.32 7.01
N ALA A 42 24.56 5.30 7.69
CA ALA A 42 25.28 4.61 8.76
C ALA A 42 26.60 4.00 8.28
N ARG A 43 26.62 3.42 7.07
CA ARG A 43 27.84 2.89 6.42
C ARG A 43 28.87 3.98 6.11
N GLN A 44 28.45 5.24 6.08
CA GLN A 44 29.34 6.41 5.96
C GLN A 44 29.64 7.08 7.31
N GLY A 45 29.30 6.42 8.43
CA GLY A 45 29.55 6.90 9.77
C GLY A 45 28.55 7.96 10.28
N LYS A 46 27.46 8.21 9.56
CA LYS A 46 26.45 9.20 9.89
C LYS A 46 25.38 8.66 10.80
N THR A 47 24.84 9.50 11.68
CA THR A 47 23.69 9.19 12.54
C THR A 47 22.39 9.49 11.82
N SER A 48 21.38 8.67 12.03
CA SER A 48 20.04 8.91 11.49
C SER A 48 18.94 8.52 12.45
N VAL A 49 17.78 9.16 12.30
CA VAL A 49 16.51 8.75 12.90
C VAL A 49 15.51 8.43 11.81
N ILE A 50 14.80 7.32 11.95
CA ILE A 50 13.65 6.96 11.11
C ILE A 50 12.40 7.18 11.95
N LEU A 51 11.51 8.03 11.45
CA LEU A 51 10.22 8.39 12.06
C LEU A 51 9.11 7.70 11.30
N GLU A 52 8.62 6.58 11.84
CA GLU A 52 7.58 5.76 11.20
C GLU A 52 6.23 5.96 11.89
N ARG A 53 5.21 6.25 11.10
CA ARG A 53 3.86 6.54 11.58
C ARG A 53 3.16 5.34 12.23
N THR A 54 3.45 4.14 11.78
CA THR A 54 2.80 2.90 12.19
C THR A 54 3.60 2.14 13.25
N GLN A 55 3.08 1.00 13.68
CA GLN A 55 3.82 0.07 14.56
C GLN A 55 4.77 -0.86 13.79
N HIS A 56 4.84 -0.74 12.47
CA HIS A 56 5.57 -1.65 11.60
C HIS A 56 6.50 -0.88 10.67
N ILE A 57 7.75 -1.30 10.61
CA ILE A 57 8.73 -0.80 9.65
C ILE A 57 8.79 -1.70 8.41
N GLY A 58 9.21 -1.17 7.27
CA GLY A 58 9.39 -1.92 6.04
C GLY A 58 8.36 -1.61 4.94
N GLY A 59 7.37 -0.77 5.23
CA GLY A 59 6.37 -0.33 4.25
C GLY A 59 5.62 -1.48 3.59
N LEU A 60 5.26 -1.34 2.31
CA LEU A 60 4.48 -2.32 1.56
C LEU A 60 5.07 -3.74 1.56
N PRO A 61 6.38 -3.96 1.34
CA PRO A 61 6.96 -5.31 1.36
C PRO A 61 6.76 -6.06 2.66
N ALA A 62 6.76 -5.36 3.79
CA ALA A 62 6.52 -5.94 5.11
C ALA A 62 5.02 -6.07 5.47
N ASN A 63 4.12 -5.51 4.65
CA ASN A 63 2.69 -5.39 4.94
C ASN A 63 1.78 -5.91 3.82
N GLY A 64 2.22 -6.87 3.02
CA GLY A 64 1.35 -7.57 2.07
C GLY A 64 1.89 -7.68 0.65
N LEU A 65 2.71 -6.74 0.19
CA LEU A 65 3.32 -6.81 -1.14
C LEU A 65 4.52 -7.77 -1.11
N GLY A 66 4.24 -9.05 -1.36
CA GLY A 66 5.25 -10.10 -1.30
C GLY A 66 5.98 -10.36 -2.62
N ALA A 67 5.55 -9.75 -3.72
CA ALA A 67 6.17 -9.90 -5.03
C ALA A 67 6.66 -8.55 -5.55
N THR A 68 7.93 -8.47 -5.95
CA THR A 68 8.47 -7.29 -6.64
C THR A 68 8.18 -7.39 -8.13
N ASP A 69 7.62 -6.34 -8.71
CA ASP A 69 7.24 -6.30 -10.14
C ASP A 69 8.43 -5.87 -11.03
N ILE A 70 9.64 -6.35 -10.73
CA ILE A 70 10.84 -5.98 -11.47
C ILE A 70 11.03 -6.91 -12.68
N ALA A 71 10.78 -6.38 -13.85
CA ALA A 71 10.93 -7.12 -15.12
C ALA A 71 12.40 -7.27 -15.54
N THR A 72 13.22 -6.25 -15.32
CA THR A 72 14.64 -6.22 -15.73
C THR A 72 15.54 -6.27 -14.49
N ARG A 73 15.76 -7.48 -13.97
CA ARG A 73 16.50 -7.69 -12.71
C ARG A 73 17.94 -7.23 -12.79
N GLU A 74 18.56 -7.34 -13.95
CA GLU A 74 19.94 -6.92 -14.21
C GLU A 74 20.15 -5.39 -14.08
N ALA A 75 19.07 -4.61 -14.14
CA ALA A 75 19.11 -3.16 -13.92
C ALA A 75 19.07 -2.79 -12.43
N THR A 76 18.88 -3.75 -11.53
CA THR A 76 18.82 -3.51 -10.09
C THR A 76 20.19 -3.71 -9.43
N THR A 77 20.51 -2.87 -8.44
CA THR A 77 21.81 -2.90 -7.77
C THR A 77 21.72 -2.43 -6.31
N GLY A 78 22.86 -2.36 -5.63
CA GLY A 78 23.01 -1.76 -4.31
C GLY A 78 22.26 -2.48 -3.19
N LEU A 79 21.71 -1.71 -2.27
CA LEU A 79 21.03 -2.22 -1.08
C LEU A 79 19.77 -3.04 -1.40
N PHE A 80 19.12 -2.77 -2.53
CA PHE A 80 17.98 -3.60 -2.97
C PHE A 80 18.44 -5.03 -3.29
N MET A 81 19.57 -5.20 -4.00
CA MET A 81 20.11 -6.53 -4.29
C MET A 81 20.65 -7.22 -3.04
N GLU A 82 21.16 -6.47 -2.08
CA GLU A 82 21.50 -7.02 -0.77
C GLU A 82 20.26 -7.57 -0.05
N PHE A 83 19.17 -6.81 -0.03
CA PHE A 83 17.89 -7.26 0.54
C PHE A 83 17.40 -8.56 -0.13
N THR A 84 17.32 -8.62 -1.46
CA THR A 84 16.87 -9.82 -2.17
C THR A 84 17.79 -11.02 -1.95
N SER A 85 19.10 -10.79 -1.85
CA SER A 85 20.08 -11.83 -1.55
C SER A 85 19.87 -12.41 -0.15
N ARG A 86 19.58 -11.57 0.83
CA ARG A 86 19.28 -12.01 2.21
C ARG A 86 17.96 -12.80 2.28
N ILE A 87 16.94 -12.40 1.51
CA ILE A 87 15.70 -13.18 1.35
C ILE A 87 16.01 -14.56 0.79
N LYS A 88 16.78 -14.65 -0.30
CA LYS A 88 17.18 -15.93 -0.90
C LYS A 88 17.96 -16.80 0.09
N GLN A 89 18.88 -16.19 0.83
CA GLN A 89 19.66 -16.89 1.86
C GLN A 89 18.75 -17.46 2.95
N TYR A 90 17.79 -16.67 3.47
CA TYR A 90 16.81 -17.12 4.46
C TYR A 90 16.08 -18.39 4.01
N TYR A 91 15.52 -18.42 2.79
CA TYR A 91 14.82 -19.62 2.29
C TYR A 91 15.76 -20.77 2.04
N THR A 92 17.01 -20.52 1.61
CA THR A 92 18.03 -21.56 1.41
C THR A 92 18.41 -22.24 2.71
N GLU A 93 18.65 -21.46 3.75
CA GLU A 93 19.07 -21.96 5.07
C GLU A 93 17.94 -22.68 5.80
N ARG A 94 16.72 -22.15 5.71
CA ARG A 94 15.57 -22.69 6.44
C ARG A 94 14.98 -23.93 5.78
N TYR A 95 14.95 -24.02 4.47
CA TYR A 95 14.24 -25.06 3.73
C TYR A 95 15.14 -25.93 2.84
N GLY A 96 16.37 -25.52 2.60
CA GLY A 96 17.34 -26.23 1.77
C GLY A 96 17.34 -25.84 0.30
N LYS A 97 18.46 -26.14 -0.38
CA LYS A 97 18.74 -25.69 -1.76
C LYS A 97 17.79 -26.25 -2.84
N ASN A 98 17.07 -27.33 -2.56
CA ASN A 98 16.16 -27.97 -3.52
C ASN A 98 14.69 -27.79 -3.15
N SER A 99 14.39 -26.99 -2.12
CA SER A 99 13.03 -26.81 -1.61
C SER A 99 12.12 -26.08 -2.58
N GLN A 100 10.81 -26.33 -2.46
CA GLN A 100 9.81 -25.59 -3.21
C GLN A 100 9.77 -24.13 -2.78
N GLN A 101 9.98 -23.86 -1.48
CA GLN A 101 10.04 -22.50 -0.94
C GLN A 101 11.14 -21.66 -1.59
N LEU A 102 12.34 -22.24 -1.80
CA LEU A 102 13.41 -21.53 -2.49
C LEU A 102 13.08 -21.28 -3.97
N LYS A 103 12.42 -22.21 -4.65
CA LYS A 103 11.95 -22.00 -6.03
C LYS A 103 10.91 -20.89 -6.10
N ASP A 104 9.95 -20.92 -5.17
CA ASP A 104 8.86 -19.93 -5.10
C ASP A 104 9.35 -18.53 -4.69
N CYS A 105 10.48 -18.42 -3.98
CA CYS A 105 11.05 -17.13 -3.63
C CYS A 105 11.70 -16.40 -4.83
N SER A 106 11.80 -17.02 -5.99
CA SER A 106 12.23 -16.38 -7.25
C SER A 106 13.49 -15.52 -7.09
N ASP A 107 14.58 -16.13 -6.60
CA ASP A 107 15.87 -15.47 -6.30
C ASP A 107 15.80 -14.32 -5.27
N GLY A 108 14.82 -14.34 -4.39
CA GLY A 108 14.60 -13.32 -3.36
C GLY A 108 13.67 -12.19 -3.78
N PHE A 109 13.09 -12.28 -4.98
CA PHE A 109 12.14 -11.29 -5.50
C PHE A 109 10.69 -11.56 -5.09
N HIS A 110 10.39 -12.77 -4.59
CA HIS A 110 9.11 -13.14 -4.00
C HIS A 110 9.33 -13.65 -2.58
N PHE A 111 8.56 -13.15 -1.64
CA PHE A 111 8.77 -13.44 -0.22
C PHE A 111 7.49 -13.28 0.59
N GLU A 112 7.45 -13.94 1.73
CA GLU A 112 6.43 -13.66 2.74
C GLU A 112 6.68 -12.28 3.37
N PRO A 113 5.65 -11.44 3.58
CA PRO A 113 5.83 -10.12 4.19
C PRO A 113 6.54 -10.15 5.55
N SER A 114 6.31 -11.18 6.35
CA SER A 114 6.99 -11.39 7.64
C SER A 114 8.50 -11.60 7.48
N VAL A 115 8.93 -12.27 6.40
CA VAL A 115 10.36 -12.48 6.10
C VAL A 115 10.99 -11.16 5.67
N ALA A 116 10.31 -10.37 4.84
CA ALA A 116 10.79 -9.02 4.48
C ALA A 116 10.96 -8.13 5.72
N ALA A 117 9.97 -8.14 6.63
CA ALA A 117 10.04 -7.39 7.89
C ALA A 117 11.26 -7.80 8.75
N SER A 118 11.50 -9.12 8.88
CA SER A 118 12.66 -9.64 9.61
C SER A 118 13.99 -9.19 8.98
N ILE A 119 14.11 -9.29 7.66
CA ILE A 119 15.34 -8.90 6.95
C ILE A 119 15.61 -7.39 7.09
N TYR A 120 14.58 -6.52 6.98
CA TYR A 120 14.76 -5.09 7.24
C TYR A 120 15.21 -4.83 8.68
N GLN A 121 14.61 -5.51 9.64
CA GLN A 121 15.01 -5.38 11.05
C GLN A 121 16.46 -5.81 11.29
N ASP A 122 16.89 -6.92 10.67
CA ASP A 122 18.26 -7.41 10.78
C ASP A 122 19.24 -6.42 10.16
N MET A 123 18.94 -5.89 8.97
CA MET A 123 19.78 -4.89 8.30
C MET A 123 19.91 -3.59 9.12
N LEU A 124 18.86 -3.16 9.80
CA LEU A 124 18.88 -2.00 10.69
C LEU A 124 19.67 -2.28 11.97
N ASN A 125 19.51 -3.47 12.56
CA ASN A 125 20.19 -3.89 13.79
C ASN A 125 21.71 -3.95 13.63
N GLU A 126 22.22 -4.23 12.43
CA GLU A 126 23.66 -4.18 12.12
C GLU A 126 24.25 -2.77 12.33
N HIS A 127 23.41 -1.74 12.34
CA HIS A 127 23.78 -0.33 12.48
C HIS A 127 23.09 0.39 13.64
N LYS A 128 22.64 -0.35 14.67
CA LYS A 128 21.87 0.19 15.80
C LYS A 128 22.58 1.28 16.61
N ASP A 129 23.90 1.38 16.49
CA ASP A 129 24.71 2.45 17.10
C ASP A 129 24.65 3.77 16.32
N LYS A 130 24.13 3.76 15.09
CA LYS A 130 24.00 4.90 14.18
C LYS A 130 22.57 5.21 13.78
N ILE A 131 21.68 4.22 13.82
CA ILE A 131 20.29 4.36 13.38
C ILE A 131 19.35 4.22 14.59
N THR A 132 18.56 5.26 14.83
CA THR A 132 17.43 5.22 15.77
C THR A 132 16.14 5.02 14.98
N VAL A 133 15.33 4.02 15.33
CA VAL A 133 14.01 3.78 14.74
C VAL A 133 12.95 4.12 15.76
N LEU A 134 12.07 5.06 15.44
CA LEU A 134 10.96 5.47 16.28
C LEU A 134 9.64 5.21 15.55
N LEU A 135 8.88 4.28 16.09
CA LEU A 135 7.55 3.93 15.59
C LEU A 135 6.49 4.86 16.18
N MET A 136 5.31 4.88 15.60
CA MET A 136 4.19 5.73 16.03
C MET A 136 4.51 7.23 16.01
N ARG A 137 5.39 7.66 15.08
CA ARG A 137 5.82 9.05 14.88
C ARG A 137 5.24 9.58 13.58
N GLN A 138 4.20 10.40 13.68
CA GLN A 138 3.45 10.95 12.55
C GLN A 138 3.91 12.37 12.22
N PHE A 139 4.26 12.59 10.96
CA PHE A 139 4.39 13.91 10.39
C PHE A 139 3.07 14.33 9.75
N ASP A 140 2.57 15.51 10.13
CA ASP A 140 1.43 16.17 9.49
C ASP A 140 1.97 17.29 8.61
N ALA A 141 1.62 17.28 7.32
CA ALA A 141 2.10 18.24 6.32
C ALA A 141 1.42 19.62 6.46
N GLU A 142 1.63 20.25 7.60
CA GLU A 142 1.10 21.56 7.94
C GLU A 142 2.26 22.54 8.21
N ASP A 143 2.09 23.80 7.81
CA ASP A 143 3.13 24.84 7.89
C ASP A 143 3.76 25.00 9.27
N GLN A 144 2.97 24.82 10.33
CA GLN A 144 3.46 24.91 11.71
C GLN A 144 4.32 23.73 12.16
N ASN A 145 4.35 22.64 11.41
CA ASN A 145 5.13 21.44 11.73
C ASN A 145 6.49 21.38 11.04
N ILE A 146 6.86 22.42 10.31
CA ILE A 146 8.17 22.52 9.64
C ILE A 146 8.76 23.91 9.86
N THR A 147 10.05 23.98 10.12
CA THR A 147 10.79 25.25 10.17
C THR A 147 11.78 25.32 9.01
N LEU A 148 11.59 26.31 8.16
CA LEU A 148 12.48 26.57 7.04
C LEU A 148 13.36 27.80 7.31
N ARG A 149 14.66 27.67 7.01
CA ARG A 149 15.59 28.80 7.03
C ARG A 149 16.44 28.82 5.76
N ASN A 150 16.38 29.91 5.04
CA ASN A 150 17.12 30.10 3.77
C ASN A 150 16.86 28.96 2.75
N GLY A 151 15.59 28.50 2.64
CA GLY A 151 15.19 27.43 1.74
C GLY A 151 15.63 26.01 2.17
N ARG A 152 16.07 25.82 3.42
CA ARG A 152 16.43 24.53 3.98
C ARG A 152 15.55 24.21 5.18
N ILE A 153 15.24 22.93 5.37
CA ILE A 153 14.54 22.48 6.57
C ILE A 153 15.54 22.55 7.75
N GLU A 154 15.18 23.26 8.80
CA GLU A 154 15.93 23.33 10.05
C GLU A 154 15.41 22.32 11.08
N SER A 155 14.09 22.19 11.16
CA SER A 155 13.44 21.24 12.07
C SER A 155 12.04 20.85 11.60
N ILE A 156 11.58 19.72 12.09
CA ILE A 156 10.21 19.25 11.94
C ILE A 156 9.58 18.89 13.29
N CYS A 157 8.28 19.11 13.41
CA CYS A 157 7.48 18.74 14.57
C CYS A 157 6.68 17.47 14.26
N ILE A 158 6.82 16.46 15.09
CA ILE A 158 6.25 15.13 14.92
C ILE A 158 5.26 14.86 16.04
N LEU A 159 4.11 14.31 15.71
CA LEU A 159 3.16 13.80 16.69
C LEU A 159 3.57 12.39 17.13
N ASN A 160 3.88 12.24 18.42
CA ASN A 160 3.99 10.93 19.04
C ASN A 160 2.57 10.37 19.28
N ARG A 161 2.18 9.38 18.48
CA ARG A 161 0.82 8.79 18.54
C ARG A 161 0.60 7.86 19.74
N GLU A 162 1.65 7.56 20.51
CA GLU A 162 1.54 6.74 21.72
C GLU A 162 1.02 7.55 22.92
N ASN A 163 1.43 8.83 23.02
CA ASN A 163 1.10 9.69 24.16
C ASN A 163 0.44 11.02 23.77
N GLY A 164 0.37 11.35 22.47
CA GLY A 164 -0.20 12.59 21.96
C GLY A 164 0.70 13.81 22.07
N GLU A 165 1.95 13.65 22.47
CA GLU A 165 2.91 14.75 22.60
C GLU A 165 3.54 15.13 21.25
N LYS A 166 3.98 16.38 21.13
CA LYS A 166 4.75 16.86 19.98
C LYS A 166 6.25 16.77 20.30
N GLU A 167 7.00 16.20 19.38
CA GLU A 167 8.44 16.03 19.46
C GLU A 167 9.13 16.83 18.34
N LEU A 168 10.21 17.57 18.66
CA LEU A 168 10.98 18.34 17.67
C LEU A 168 12.22 17.56 17.25
N TYR A 169 12.41 17.44 15.92
CA TYR A 169 13.61 16.82 15.33
C TYR A 169 14.35 17.81 14.47
N GLN A 170 15.67 17.85 14.62
CA GLN A 170 16.60 18.67 13.83
C GLN A 170 17.58 17.76 13.10
N GLY A 171 18.06 18.21 11.95
CA GLY A 171 19.02 17.44 11.16
C GLY A 171 19.72 18.29 10.10
N ASP A 172 20.87 17.79 9.64
CA ASP A 172 21.60 18.42 8.54
C ASP A 172 20.91 18.12 7.19
N ILE A 173 20.34 16.92 7.07
CA ILE A 173 19.61 16.44 5.88
C ILE A 173 18.27 15.83 6.31
N PHE A 174 17.24 16.14 5.56
CA PHE A 174 15.91 15.53 5.70
C PHE A 174 15.59 14.68 4.48
N VAL A 175 15.10 13.48 4.72
CA VAL A 175 14.69 12.53 3.66
C VAL A 175 13.18 12.31 3.75
N ASP A 176 12.48 12.70 2.69
CA ASP A 176 11.09 12.31 2.52
C ASP A 176 11.04 10.88 1.99
N ALA A 177 10.64 9.97 2.86
CA ALA A 177 10.36 8.58 2.55
C ALA A 177 8.89 8.25 2.82
N THR A 178 8.01 9.25 2.81
CA THR A 178 6.57 9.01 2.77
C THR A 178 6.16 8.51 1.39
N TYR A 179 5.01 7.85 1.29
CA TYR A 179 4.50 7.43 -0.01
C TYR A 179 3.89 8.60 -0.80
N GLU A 180 3.45 9.65 -0.09
CA GLU A 180 2.72 10.79 -0.66
C GLU A 180 3.60 12.00 -0.94
N GLY A 181 4.83 12.06 -0.41
CA GLY A 181 5.67 13.25 -0.51
C GLY A 181 5.29 14.34 0.49
N ASP A 182 4.75 13.96 1.64
CA ASP A 182 4.20 14.88 2.65
C ASP A 182 5.24 15.88 3.17
N LEU A 183 6.50 15.45 3.39
CA LEU A 183 7.57 16.32 3.84
C LEU A 183 8.01 17.30 2.75
N GLY A 184 8.12 16.82 1.51
CA GLY A 184 8.45 17.65 0.36
C GLY A 184 7.39 18.72 0.12
N ALA A 185 6.11 18.35 0.20
CA ALA A 185 5.00 19.28 0.07
C ALA A 185 5.02 20.37 1.16
N ALA A 186 5.22 19.99 2.44
CA ALA A 186 5.34 20.94 3.55
C ALA A 186 6.57 21.85 3.41
N ALA A 187 7.66 21.36 2.78
CA ALA A 187 8.85 22.16 2.49
C ALA A 187 8.66 23.13 1.30
N GLY A 188 7.50 23.16 0.67
CA GLY A 188 7.19 24.02 -0.46
C GLY A 188 7.77 23.55 -1.80
N VAL A 189 8.14 22.26 -1.90
CA VAL A 189 8.55 21.67 -3.19
C VAL A 189 7.35 21.64 -4.12
N PRO A 190 7.44 22.20 -5.35
CA PRO A 190 6.34 22.12 -6.32
C PRO A 190 5.98 20.67 -6.65
N PHE A 191 4.71 20.34 -6.62
CA PHE A 191 4.20 19.01 -6.96
C PHE A 191 2.89 19.09 -7.73
N ARG A 192 2.48 17.98 -8.31
CA ARG A 192 1.20 17.82 -9.01
C ARG A 192 0.46 16.62 -8.47
N VAL A 193 -0.84 16.68 -8.53
CA VAL A 193 -1.76 15.58 -8.22
C VAL A 193 -2.80 15.49 -9.33
N GLY A 194 -3.19 14.27 -9.70
CA GLY A 194 -4.12 14.05 -10.81
C GLY A 194 -3.41 13.88 -12.16
N ARG A 195 -4.20 13.94 -13.23
CA ARG A 195 -3.70 13.80 -14.61
C ARG A 195 -3.50 15.15 -15.26
N GLU A 196 -2.33 15.36 -15.86
CA GLU A 196 -2.06 16.56 -16.68
C GLU A 196 -2.80 16.46 -18.01
N SER A 197 -3.16 17.62 -18.60
CA SER A 197 -3.76 17.61 -19.91
C SER A 197 -2.74 17.26 -21.01
N LYS A 198 -3.22 16.63 -22.07
CA LYS A 198 -2.41 16.41 -23.27
C LYS A 198 -1.84 17.69 -23.85
N ALA A 199 -2.57 18.80 -23.73
CA ALA A 199 -2.17 20.10 -24.27
C ALA A 199 -0.95 20.70 -23.54
N GLU A 200 -0.69 20.29 -22.30
CA GLU A 200 0.38 20.87 -21.48
C GLU A 200 1.79 20.44 -21.94
N PHE A 201 1.98 19.14 -22.22
CA PHE A 201 3.28 18.60 -22.61
C PHE A 201 3.27 17.82 -23.94
N GLY A 202 2.10 17.70 -24.59
CA GLY A 202 1.97 16.97 -25.85
C GLY A 202 2.10 15.46 -25.76
N GLU A 203 2.01 14.88 -24.57
CA GLU A 203 2.21 13.45 -24.34
C GLU A 203 1.02 12.64 -24.88
N PRO A 204 1.28 11.59 -25.69
CA PRO A 204 0.24 10.66 -26.10
C PRO A 204 -0.36 9.94 -24.89
N GLY A 205 -1.69 9.89 -24.81
CA GLY A 205 -2.40 9.22 -23.69
C GLY A 205 -2.51 10.05 -22.41
N ALA A 206 -1.98 11.28 -22.36
CA ALA A 206 -2.15 12.15 -21.21
C ALA A 206 -3.59 12.64 -21.04
N GLY A 207 -3.94 13.01 -19.80
CA GLY A 207 -5.25 13.51 -19.43
C GLY A 207 -6.30 12.42 -19.29
N ARG A 208 -7.58 12.82 -19.41
CA ARG A 208 -8.71 11.90 -19.35
C ARG A 208 -8.72 11.01 -20.59
N THR A 209 -8.08 9.84 -20.49
CA THR A 209 -7.98 8.85 -21.56
C THR A 209 -8.44 7.51 -21.03
N TYR A 210 -9.39 6.89 -21.72
CA TYR A 210 -9.87 5.54 -21.46
C TYR A 210 -9.29 4.63 -22.51
N GLU A 211 -8.39 3.77 -22.12
CA GLU A 211 -7.79 2.74 -22.97
C GLU A 211 -7.45 1.51 -22.15
N TYR A 212 -7.34 0.38 -22.81
CA TYR A 212 -6.91 -0.84 -22.17
C TYR A 212 -5.65 -1.36 -22.85
N TRP A 213 -4.54 -1.31 -22.08
CA TRP A 213 -3.21 -1.64 -22.57
C TRP A 213 -2.91 -0.89 -23.88
N LYS A 214 -2.48 -1.33 -24.88
CA LYS A 214 -2.15 -0.65 -26.15
C LYS A 214 -3.34 -0.50 -27.09
N SER A 215 -4.57 -0.45 -26.57
CA SER A 215 -5.76 -0.21 -27.40
C SER A 215 -5.82 1.24 -27.88
N LEU A 216 -6.70 1.50 -28.84
CA LEU A 216 -7.05 2.88 -29.20
C LEU A 216 -7.87 3.52 -28.05
N PRO A 217 -7.76 4.83 -27.84
CA PRO A 217 -8.57 5.52 -26.87
C PRO A 217 -10.08 5.26 -27.08
N ALA A 218 -10.76 4.90 -25.99
CA ALA A 218 -12.19 4.62 -25.99
C ALA A 218 -13.01 5.93 -25.97
N SER A 219 -14.31 5.80 -26.21
CA SER A 219 -15.28 6.90 -26.11
C SER A 219 -15.21 7.54 -24.72
N GLY A 220 -15.32 8.86 -24.66
CA GLY A 220 -15.18 9.67 -23.44
C GLY A 220 -13.76 10.15 -23.16
N SER A 221 -12.76 9.73 -23.93
CA SER A 221 -11.40 10.24 -23.85
C SER A 221 -11.37 11.67 -24.38
N THR A 222 -10.98 12.64 -23.56
CA THR A 222 -10.90 14.06 -23.92
C THR A 222 -9.47 14.60 -23.96
N GLY A 223 -8.56 13.95 -23.25
CA GLY A 223 -7.20 14.44 -23.04
C GLY A 223 -7.10 15.68 -22.13
N GLU A 224 -8.18 16.05 -21.45
CA GLU A 224 -8.21 17.14 -20.46
C GLU A 224 -7.64 16.68 -19.12
N SER A 225 -7.11 17.62 -18.34
CA SER A 225 -6.68 17.35 -16.97
C SER A 225 -7.84 17.02 -16.05
N ASP A 226 -7.59 16.26 -15.00
CA ASP A 226 -8.52 16.02 -13.89
C ASP A 226 -7.76 15.65 -12.60
N ASN A 227 -8.49 15.43 -11.51
CA ASN A 227 -7.93 15.09 -10.20
C ASN A 227 -7.79 13.56 -9.97
N ALA A 228 -7.93 12.75 -11.01
CA ALA A 228 -7.86 11.31 -10.88
C ALA A 228 -6.46 10.84 -10.49
N VAL A 229 -6.37 10.05 -9.46
CA VAL A 229 -5.19 9.27 -9.10
C VAL A 229 -5.51 7.79 -9.23
N GLN A 230 -4.47 6.96 -9.34
CA GLN A 230 -4.64 5.52 -9.41
C GLN A 230 -5.41 5.01 -8.18
N ALA A 231 -6.33 4.08 -8.38
CA ALA A 231 -7.06 3.47 -7.29
C ALA A 231 -6.11 2.72 -6.33
N TYR A 232 -6.40 2.80 -5.04
CA TYR A 232 -5.64 2.12 -4.00
C TYR A 232 -6.34 0.84 -3.56
N ASN A 233 -5.55 -0.17 -3.22
CA ASN A 233 -6.05 -1.39 -2.63
C ASN A 233 -5.16 -1.83 -1.46
N TYR A 234 -5.69 -2.65 -0.58
CA TYR A 234 -4.86 -3.41 0.35
C TYR A 234 -4.17 -4.55 -0.40
N ARG A 235 -2.85 -4.66 -0.25
CA ARG A 235 -2.12 -5.87 -0.64
C ARG A 235 -2.36 -6.93 0.42
N LEU A 236 -2.80 -8.10 -0.02
CA LEU A 236 -3.19 -9.18 0.87
C LEU A 236 -2.23 -10.36 0.74
N CYS A 237 -1.76 -10.85 1.87
CA CYS A 237 -1.07 -12.12 1.91
C CYS A 237 -2.11 -13.22 2.13
N LEU A 238 -2.47 -13.92 1.05
CA LEU A 238 -3.51 -14.94 1.07
C LEU A 238 -2.91 -16.35 1.06
N THR A 239 -3.67 -17.31 1.58
CA THR A 239 -3.29 -18.71 1.53
C THR A 239 -4.49 -19.62 1.24
N ASN A 240 -4.21 -20.76 0.59
CA ASN A 240 -5.15 -21.85 0.44
C ASN A 240 -4.75 -23.09 1.29
N ASP A 241 -3.77 -22.95 2.15
CA ASP A 241 -3.41 -23.98 3.10
C ASP A 241 -4.50 -24.11 4.18
N PRO A 242 -5.22 -25.24 4.26
CA PRO A 242 -6.34 -25.40 5.19
C PRO A 242 -5.93 -25.31 6.65
N ASP A 243 -4.67 -25.61 6.98
CA ASP A 243 -4.17 -25.60 8.35
C ASP A 243 -3.75 -24.19 8.80
N ASN A 244 -3.57 -23.26 7.86
CA ASN A 244 -3.07 -21.91 8.13
C ASN A 244 -4.05 -20.79 7.76
N ARG A 245 -5.00 -21.04 6.86
CA ARG A 245 -5.93 -19.98 6.39
C ARG A 245 -6.94 -19.56 7.45
N VAL A 246 -7.21 -18.28 7.49
CA VAL A 246 -8.31 -17.68 8.24
C VAL A 246 -9.33 -17.13 7.26
N LEU A 247 -10.59 -17.62 7.33
CA LEU A 247 -11.65 -17.14 6.45
C LEU A 247 -11.93 -15.66 6.66
N PHE A 248 -12.39 -14.97 5.60
CA PHE A 248 -12.63 -13.54 5.66
C PHE A 248 -13.77 -13.21 6.63
N PRO A 249 -13.54 -12.33 7.62
CA PRO A 249 -14.59 -11.93 8.55
C PRO A 249 -15.59 -11.00 7.88
N LYS A 250 -16.85 -11.06 8.32
CA LYS A 250 -17.86 -10.06 7.94
C LYS A 250 -17.58 -8.75 8.68
N PRO A 251 -17.27 -7.64 7.98
CA PRO A 251 -17.06 -6.37 8.65
C PRO A 251 -18.37 -5.82 9.22
N ALA A 252 -18.27 -5.03 10.31
CA ALA A 252 -19.45 -4.44 10.94
C ALA A 252 -20.20 -3.46 10.03
N SER A 253 -19.48 -2.79 9.13
CA SER A 253 -20.03 -1.86 8.14
C SER A 253 -20.48 -2.53 6.84
N TYR A 254 -20.60 -3.86 6.81
CA TYR A 254 -20.96 -4.62 5.60
C TYR A 254 -22.29 -4.17 5.01
N ASN A 255 -22.25 -3.81 3.73
CA ASN A 255 -23.43 -3.46 2.94
C ASN A 255 -23.47 -4.36 1.69
N ARG A 256 -24.40 -5.32 1.66
CA ARG A 256 -24.55 -6.28 0.55
C ARG A 256 -24.68 -5.61 -0.81
N ASN A 257 -25.35 -4.46 -0.87
CA ASN A 257 -25.64 -3.77 -2.13
C ASN A 257 -24.38 -3.29 -2.86
N GLU A 258 -23.26 -3.15 -2.18
CA GLU A 258 -21.98 -2.78 -2.80
C GLU A 258 -21.39 -3.91 -3.67
N TYR A 259 -21.87 -5.15 -3.48
CA TYR A 259 -21.26 -6.34 -4.10
C TYR A 259 -22.21 -7.09 -5.06
N VAL A 260 -23.49 -6.72 -5.14
CA VAL A 260 -24.52 -7.47 -5.90
C VAL A 260 -24.22 -7.59 -7.39
N SER A 261 -23.45 -6.66 -7.97
CA SER A 261 -23.00 -6.73 -9.36
C SER A 261 -22.14 -7.97 -9.66
N LEU A 262 -21.48 -8.53 -8.65
CA LEU A 262 -20.71 -9.75 -8.77
C LEU A 262 -21.59 -10.97 -9.11
N ILE A 263 -22.88 -10.97 -8.70
CA ILE A 263 -23.79 -12.09 -8.94
C ILE A 263 -23.97 -12.31 -10.44
N GLU A 264 -24.41 -11.28 -11.16
CA GLU A 264 -24.59 -11.37 -12.62
C GLU A 264 -23.27 -11.69 -13.31
N ASP A 265 -22.19 -11.05 -12.86
CA ASP A 265 -20.85 -11.21 -13.44
C ASP A 265 -20.30 -12.64 -13.30
N VAL A 266 -20.56 -13.31 -12.18
CA VAL A 266 -20.19 -14.71 -11.99
C VAL A 266 -21.08 -15.64 -12.83
N TRP A 267 -22.41 -15.41 -12.85
CA TRP A 267 -23.34 -16.25 -13.59
C TRP A 267 -23.21 -16.15 -15.11
N THR A 268 -22.84 -14.97 -15.63
CA THR A 268 -22.86 -14.71 -17.07
C THR A 268 -21.47 -14.47 -17.66
N GLY A 269 -20.52 -14.04 -16.85
CA GLY A 269 -19.22 -13.57 -17.31
C GLY A 269 -19.29 -12.24 -18.06
N LYS A 270 -20.33 -11.43 -17.85
CA LYS A 270 -20.57 -10.13 -18.49
C LYS A 270 -19.34 -9.24 -18.52
N ASN A 271 -18.62 -9.17 -17.39
CA ASN A 271 -17.38 -8.47 -17.26
C ASN A 271 -16.23 -9.49 -17.10
N THR A 272 -15.73 -9.97 -18.24
CA THR A 272 -14.57 -10.86 -18.23
C THR A 272 -13.31 -10.08 -17.88
N GLN A 273 -12.24 -10.77 -17.47
CA GLN A 273 -10.92 -10.16 -17.29
C GLN A 273 -10.24 -9.77 -18.62
N ARG A 274 -10.94 -9.83 -19.72
CA ARG A 274 -10.48 -9.38 -21.03
C ARG A 274 -11.31 -8.21 -21.51
N ALA A 275 -10.89 -7.00 -21.18
CA ALA A 275 -11.59 -5.77 -21.50
C ALA A 275 -11.90 -5.59 -23.00
N MET A 276 -11.14 -6.22 -23.89
CA MET A 276 -11.39 -6.18 -25.33
C MET A 276 -12.39 -7.23 -25.81
N LEU A 277 -12.85 -8.14 -24.94
CA LEU A 277 -13.86 -9.13 -25.31
C LEU A 277 -15.25 -8.53 -25.11
N LYS A 278 -15.94 -8.30 -26.22
CA LYS A 278 -17.37 -7.97 -26.18
C LYS A 278 -18.17 -9.26 -25.95
N VAL A 279 -18.70 -9.42 -24.76
CA VAL A 279 -19.58 -10.55 -24.42
C VAL A 279 -20.97 -10.24 -24.94
N THR A 280 -21.50 -11.14 -25.80
CA THR A 280 -22.87 -11.02 -26.35
C THR A 280 -23.90 -11.65 -25.43
N ASP A 281 -25.18 -11.34 -25.65
CA ASP A 281 -26.28 -11.93 -24.87
C ASP A 281 -26.31 -13.46 -25.00
N GLU A 282 -26.02 -13.99 -26.20
CA GLU A 282 -25.94 -15.43 -26.43
C GLU A 282 -24.79 -16.08 -25.64
N MET A 283 -23.66 -15.43 -25.59
CA MET A 283 -22.52 -15.91 -24.79
C MET A 283 -22.82 -15.88 -23.29
N MET A 284 -23.51 -14.86 -22.82
CA MET A 284 -23.94 -14.76 -21.42
C MET A 284 -24.92 -15.87 -21.07
N GLU A 285 -25.93 -16.14 -21.93
CA GLU A 285 -26.91 -17.18 -21.70
C GLU A 285 -26.30 -18.59 -21.78
N GLU A 286 -25.36 -18.83 -22.71
CA GLU A 286 -24.64 -20.11 -22.76
C GLU A 286 -23.81 -20.32 -21.51
N ASN A 287 -23.11 -19.28 -21.04
CA ASN A 287 -22.29 -19.36 -19.83
C ASN A 287 -23.16 -19.60 -18.60
N ARG A 288 -24.32 -18.94 -18.48
CA ARG A 288 -25.29 -19.16 -17.40
C ARG A 288 -25.74 -20.61 -17.32
N ARG A 289 -26.10 -21.22 -18.46
CA ARG A 289 -26.47 -22.65 -18.52
C ARG A 289 -25.31 -23.56 -18.12
N HIS A 290 -24.11 -23.22 -18.57
CA HIS A 290 -22.91 -23.99 -18.25
C HIS A 290 -22.60 -23.98 -16.74
N ILE A 291 -22.68 -22.82 -16.12
CA ILE A 291 -22.48 -22.63 -14.69
C ILE A 291 -23.60 -23.28 -13.88
N ALA A 292 -24.85 -23.20 -14.32
CA ALA A 292 -25.98 -23.91 -13.70
C ALA A 292 -25.79 -25.44 -13.69
N GLY A 293 -25.07 -25.99 -14.67
CA GLY A 293 -24.62 -27.38 -14.72
C GLY A 293 -23.46 -27.74 -13.79
N GLY A 294 -23.02 -26.85 -12.90
CA GLY A 294 -21.97 -27.10 -11.93
C GLY A 294 -20.54 -26.89 -12.45
N ASN A 295 -20.38 -26.24 -13.61
CA ASN A 295 -19.08 -26.00 -14.23
C ASN A 295 -18.58 -24.58 -13.96
N GLN A 296 -17.30 -24.33 -14.19
CA GLN A 296 -16.69 -23.00 -14.17
C GLN A 296 -17.03 -22.24 -15.45
N THR A 297 -16.77 -20.93 -15.49
CA THR A 297 -16.98 -20.11 -16.70
C THR A 297 -16.24 -20.68 -17.91
N LYS A 298 -16.86 -20.61 -19.09
CA LYS A 298 -16.23 -20.91 -20.38
C LYS A 298 -15.57 -19.69 -21.04
N LEU A 299 -15.87 -18.51 -20.53
CA LEU A 299 -15.37 -17.30 -21.16
C LEU A 299 -13.85 -17.17 -20.96
N PRO A 300 -13.14 -16.63 -21.95
CA PRO A 300 -11.69 -16.45 -21.84
C PRO A 300 -11.33 -15.54 -20.66
N GLY A 301 -10.30 -15.91 -19.94
CA GLY A 301 -9.84 -15.17 -18.78
C GLY A 301 -9.79 -16.05 -17.53
N ASP A 302 -8.99 -15.65 -16.58
CA ASP A 302 -8.82 -16.36 -15.31
C ASP A 302 -9.80 -15.76 -14.28
N SER A 303 -11.07 -16.06 -14.42
CA SER A 303 -12.17 -15.37 -13.74
C SER A 303 -13.01 -16.25 -12.83
N TRP A 304 -12.40 -17.28 -12.21
CA TRP A 304 -13.10 -18.15 -11.28
C TRP A 304 -12.40 -18.20 -9.91
N GLY A 305 -13.18 -18.38 -8.85
CA GLY A 305 -12.67 -18.41 -7.49
C GLY A 305 -11.96 -17.11 -7.12
N ILE A 306 -10.86 -17.20 -6.38
CA ILE A 306 -10.10 -16.03 -5.89
C ILE A 306 -9.65 -15.11 -7.03
N ARG A 307 -9.33 -15.67 -8.19
CA ARG A 307 -8.85 -14.88 -9.34
C ARG A 307 -9.92 -14.00 -9.98
N LYS A 308 -11.20 -14.22 -9.66
CA LYS A 308 -12.28 -13.31 -10.08
C LYS A 308 -12.18 -11.95 -9.41
N LEU A 309 -11.65 -11.90 -8.20
CA LEU A 309 -11.62 -10.69 -7.37
C LEU A 309 -10.21 -10.13 -7.15
N SER A 310 -9.18 -10.96 -7.32
CA SER A 310 -7.81 -10.60 -7.00
C SER A 310 -6.85 -11.19 -8.02
N SER A 311 -5.94 -10.39 -8.51
CA SER A 311 -4.75 -10.89 -9.20
C SER A 311 -3.79 -11.45 -8.15
N ILE A 312 -3.34 -12.70 -8.33
CA ILE A 312 -2.50 -13.37 -7.34
C ILE A 312 -1.15 -13.77 -7.93
N VAL A 313 -0.09 -13.56 -7.16
CA VAL A 313 1.27 -14.01 -7.44
C VAL A 313 1.72 -14.97 -6.36
N LYS A 314 2.28 -16.11 -6.76
CA LYS A 314 2.72 -17.15 -5.83
C LYS A 314 3.90 -16.69 -4.99
N LEU A 315 3.81 -16.95 -3.70
CA LEU A 315 4.86 -16.75 -2.68
C LEU A 315 5.25 -18.09 -2.05
N PRO A 316 6.37 -18.16 -1.33
CA PRO A 316 6.72 -19.34 -0.54
C PRO A 316 5.63 -19.75 0.47
N ASN A 317 5.64 -21.02 0.87
CA ASN A 317 4.75 -21.59 1.89
C ASN A 317 3.26 -21.52 1.53
N GLN A 318 2.90 -21.82 0.27
CA GLN A 318 1.51 -21.82 -0.21
C GLN A 318 0.77 -20.49 -0.02
N LYS A 319 1.53 -19.39 0.03
CA LYS A 319 0.97 -18.04 0.12
C LYS A 319 0.95 -17.38 -1.25
N THR A 320 0.17 -16.32 -1.33
CA THR A 320 0.12 -15.45 -2.51
C THR A 320 0.12 -13.99 -2.10
N ASP A 321 0.71 -13.16 -2.94
CA ASP A 321 0.45 -11.73 -2.95
C ASP A 321 -0.86 -11.50 -3.71
N GLY A 322 -1.88 -11.00 -3.02
CA GLY A 322 -3.19 -10.64 -3.58
C GLY A 322 -3.26 -9.16 -3.89
N ASN A 323 -3.42 -8.85 -5.18
CA ASN A 323 -3.63 -7.49 -5.68
C ASN A 323 -5.08 -7.31 -6.16
N ASN A 324 -5.49 -6.08 -6.52
CA ASN A 324 -6.75 -5.86 -7.18
C ASN A 324 -6.82 -6.63 -8.52
N GLN A 325 -8.03 -6.91 -8.99
CA GLN A 325 -8.24 -7.50 -10.31
C GLN A 325 -8.57 -6.39 -11.30
N HIS A 326 -7.54 -5.88 -11.97
CA HIS A 326 -7.61 -4.70 -12.83
C HIS A 326 -8.59 -4.80 -14.00
N ALA A 327 -8.95 -6.00 -14.44
CA ALA A 327 -9.89 -6.23 -15.53
C ALA A 327 -11.29 -6.66 -15.07
N ALA A 328 -11.55 -6.72 -13.77
CA ALA A 328 -12.88 -7.00 -13.23
C ALA A 328 -13.71 -5.72 -13.08
N PHE A 329 -15.02 -5.84 -13.18
CA PHE A 329 -15.94 -4.72 -12.90
C PHE A 329 -15.94 -4.35 -11.40
N ILE A 330 -15.84 -5.35 -10.54
CA ILE A 330 -15.72 -5.18 -9.08
C ILE A 330 -14.43 -5.85 -8.60
N SER A 331 -13.66 -5.13 -7.83
CA SER A 331 -12.36 -5.57 -7.32
C SER A 331 -12.14 -5.05 -5.90
N THR A 332 -10.92 -5.16 -5.39
CA THR A 332 -10.54 -4.78 -4.03
C THR A 332 -10.16 -3.30 -3.88
N ASP A 333 -10.45 -2.50 -4.87
CA ASP A 333 -10.23 -1.06 -4.92
C ASP A 333 -11.54 -0.27 -5.01
N LEU A 334 -11.48 1.00 -4.64
CA LEU A 334 -12.56 1.96 -4.69
C LEU A 334 -12.13 3.16 -5.54
N PRO A 335 -12.21 3.04 -6.89
CA PRO A 335 -11.88 4.15 -7.78
C PRO A 335 -12.67 5.41 -7.42
N GLU A 336 -12.05 6.56 -7.59
CA GLU A 336 -12.58 7.89 -7.28
C GLU A 336 -12.69 8.21 -5.78
N GLU A 337 -13.10 7.29 -4.91
CA GLU A 337 -13.15 7.54 -3.46
C GLU A 337 -11.76 7.89 -2.87
N ASN A 338 -10.67 7.45 -3.49
CA ASN A 338 -9.30 7.71 -3.05
C ASN A 338 -8.68 9.02 -3.60
N TRP A 339 -9.32 9.71 -4.52
CA TRP A 339 -8.72 10.91 -5.15
C TRP A 339 -8.26 11.98 -4.17
N PRO A 340 -8.95 12.24 -3.04
CA PRO A 340 -8.44 13.18 -2.05
C PRO A 340 -7.21 12.72 -1.26
N TRP A 341 -6.86 11.42 -1.29
CA TRP A 341 -5.82 10.84 -0.43
C TRP A 341 -4.49 11.60 -0.45
N PRO A 342 -3.89 11.96 -1.61
CA PRO A 342 -2.55 12.55 -1.62
C PRO A 342 -2.44 13.86 -0.85
N THR A 343 -3.52 14.65 -0.80
CA THR A 343 -3.54 15.98 -0.19
C THR A 343 -4.39 16.08 1.08
N SER A 344 -4.91 14.97 1.56
CA SER A 344 -5.76 14.93 2.76
C SER A 344 -4.98 14.83 4.05
N SER A 345 -5.61 15.26 5.15
CA SER A 345 -5.10 15.02 6.51
C SER A 345 -5.06 13.54 6.86
N TRP A 346 -4.24 13.16 7.85
CA TRP A 346 -4.20 11.79 8.34
C TRP A 346 -5.54 11.33 8.93
N GLU A 347 -6.35 12.21 9.50
CA GLU A 347 -7.70 11.86 9.95
C GLU A 347 -8.57 11.35 8.79
N TRP A 348 -8.52 12.03 7.66
CA TRP A 348 -9.25 11.59 6.46
C TRP A 348 -8.68 10.30 5.89
N ARG A 349 -7.35 10.21 5.77
CA ARG A 349 -6.65 9.01 5.28
C ARG A 349 -6.99 7.77 6.12
N ASP A 350 -7.02 7.90 7.45
CA ASP A 350 -7.39 6.79 8.35
C ASP A 350 -8.85 6.36 8.18
N LYS A 351 -9.76 7.30 7.98
CA LYS A 351 -11.17 6.99 7.69
C LYS A 351 -11.32 6.25 6.36
N PHE A 352 -10.63 6.72 5.32
CA PHE A 352 -10.66 6.06 4.02
C PHE A 352 -9.98 4.68 4.06
N ALA A 353 -8.84 4.54 4.73
CA ALA A 353 -8.16 3.26 4.90
C ALA A 353 -9.09 2.23 5.60
N LYS A 354 -9.82 2.66 6.65
CA LYS A 354 -10.82 1.81 7.28
C LYS A 354 -11.96 1.44 6.33
N ARG A 355 -12.50 2.41 5.57
CA ARG A 355 -13.53 2.19 4.55
C ARG A 355 -13.10 1.14 3.53
N LEU A 356 -11.89 1.30 2.98
CA LEU A 356 -11.33 0.39 1.98
C LEU A 356 -11.07 -1.01 2.56
N LYS A 357 -10.60 -1.10 3.80
CA LYS A 357 -10.43 -2.38 4.50
C LYS A 357 -11.77 -3.11 4.67
N ASP A 358 -12.78 -2.40 5.17
CA ASP A 358 -14.10 -2.97 5.40
C ASP A 358 -14.74 -3.41 4.07
N TYR A 359 -14.61 -2.60 3.01
CA TYR A 359 -15.06 -2.96 1.67
C TYR A 359 -14.37 -4.22 1.15
N THR A 360 -13.04 -4.28 1.23
CA THR A 360 -12.26 -5.43 0.76
C THR A 360 -12.66 -6.72 1.50
N LEU A 361 -12.72 -6.69 2.83
CA LEU A 361 -13.15 -7.84 3.63
C LEU A 361 -14.61 -8.24 3.32
N GLY A 362 -15.49 -7.25 3.13
CA GLY A 362 -16.88 -7.46 2.76
C GLY A 362 -17.06 -8.12 1.40
N LEU A 363 -16.25 -7.74 0.41
CA LEU A 363 -16.24 -8.34 -0.93
C LEU A 363 -15.88 -9.84 -0.88
N PHE A 364 -14.79 -10.19 -0.18
CA PHE A 364 -14.40 -11.58 -0.04
C PHE A 364 -15.42 -12.38 0.80
N TRP A 365 -15.94 -11.78 1.87
CA TRP A 365 -16.99 -12.42 2.66
C TRP A 365 -18.26 -12.66 1.82
N PHE A 366 -18.70 -11.69 1.01
CA PHE A 366 -19.81 -11.82 0.09
C PHE A 366 -19.57 -12.98 -0.89
N ALA A 367 -18.40 -13.04 -1.51
CA ALA A 367 -18.05 -14.09 -2.47
C ALA A 367 -18.02 -15.50 -1.85
N GLN A 368 -17.74 -15.61 -0.56
CA GLN A 368 -17.79 -16.88 0.17
C GLN A 368 -19.18 -17.29 0.65
N ASN A 369 -20.10 -16.32 0.88
CA ASN A 369 -21.32 -16.59 1.66
C ASN A 369 -22.63 -16.23 0.98
N ASP A 370 -22.66 -15.36 -0.05
CA ASP A 370 -23.92 -14.90 -0.63
C ASP A 370 -24.66 -16.03 -1.37
N PRO A 371 -25.92 -16.33 -1.00
CA PRO A 371 -26.65 -17.48 -1.53
C PRO A 371 -27.02 -17.34 -3.01
N GLU A 372 -27.03 -16.14 -3.59
CA GLU A 372 -27.33 -15.92 -5.01
C GLU A 372 -26.12 -16.22 -5.92
N LEU A 373 -24.92 -16.38 -5.34
CA LEU A 373 -23.76 -16.88 -6.08
C LEU A 373 -23.83 -18.42 -6.24
N PRO A 374 -23.31 -18.98 -7.35
CA PRO A 374 -23.24 -20.42 -7.56
C PRO A 374 -22.54 -21.12 -6.39
N GLU A 375 -23.10 -22.24 -5.90
CA GLU A 375 -22.52 -22.95 -4.76
C GLU A 375 -21.06 -23.37 -5.00
N HIS A 376 -20.76 -23.86 -6.20
CA HIS A 376 -19.38 -24.27 -6.54
C HIS A 376 -18.41 -23.09 -6.70
N PHE A 377 -18.90 -21.88 -7.03
CA PHE A 377 -18.08 -20.67 -6.95
C PHE A 377 -17.76 -20.32 -5.49
N ARG A 378 -18.76 -20.32 -4.61
CA ARG A 378 -18.56 -20.08 -3.16
C ARG A 378 -17.61 -21.10 -2.55
N LYS A 379 -17.72 -22.39 -2.93
CA LYS A 379 -16.77 -23.43 -2.49
C LYS A 379 -15.34 -23.13 -2.93
N ALA A 380 -15.14 -22.71 -4.19
CA ALA A 380 -13.81 -22.29 -4.67
C ALA A 380 -13.27 -21.06 -3.91
N MET A 381 -14.14 -20.13 -3.53
CA MET A 381 -13.76 -18.98 -2.69
C MET A 381 -13.41 -19.39 -1.25
N LEU A 382 -14.09 -20.39 -0.69
CA LEU A 382 -13.81 -20.91 0.66
C LEU A 382 -12.48 -21.69 0.76
N GLU A 383 -11.86 -22.02 -0.36
CA GLU A 383 -10.50 -22.57 -0.38
C GLU A 383 -9.43 -21.55 0.03
N TRP A 384 -9.77 -20.27 0.07
CA TRP A 384 -8.85 -19.17 0.32
C TRP A 384 -9.21 -18.39 1.58
N GLY A 385 -8.16 -17.84 2.23
CA GLY A 385 -8.27 -16.94 3.38
C GLY A 385 -7.03 -16.09 3.56
N LEU A 386 -7.04 -15.33 4.67
CA LEU A 386 -5.91 -14.52 5.14
C LEU A 386 -4.84 -15.41 5.78
#